data_3d777fddbdeb858882f14bfcd1ad69ec
#
_entry.id   3d777fddbdeb858882f14bfcd1ad69ec
#
_cell.length_a   1.000
_cell.length_b   1.000
_cell.length_c   1.000
_cell.angle_alpha   90.00
_cell.angle_beta   90.00
_cell.angle_gamma   90.00
#
_symmetry.space_group_name_H-M   'P 1'
#
loop_
_entity.id
_entity.type
_entity.pdbx_description
1 polymer ?
#
loop_
_entity_poly.entity_id
_entity_poly.type
_entity_poly.pdbx_seq_one_letter_code
_entity_poly.pdbx_strand_id
1 'polypeptide(L)'
;HDAHTALHYQALSERYRRFEKFSRDHLRISDRRYGRFDELAGGPLPYDLILSGSDQIWNPKIFPDGRFDPVFFGTFSQKRRIAYAPSFGVPTIPEGMQAELKGYLDGFSHLSARETQGSAIIRDIAGKDAPVVLDPTLLLTADQWAAMADHPANYPKGGYILCYCISRPGALTPYLERLHQETGLPVVQLCGIRQKVHPKAKQIMDAGPAEFLGLFQNAAYVVTNSFHGTVFSVQFHRPFFTTVSPAELSAPERSRTVSILSRLGLANRVIGKGDTAELLDPVDWEAAEAALTAARKDSLNYLQAALEDRPYAPEAPLSPRSFAPKLAERSRCTGCTACAAGCPHDAITMVRDKTGFDFPEVDLEKCVHCGRCTRLCPVLQERGPAAH
;
A
#
# COMPACT_ATOMS: atom_id res chain seq x y z
N HIS A 1 -32.88 -9.28 8.12
CA HIS A 1 -32.07 -8.15 8.60
C HIS A 1 -31.47 -8.50 9.93
N ASP A 2 -30.15 -8.40 10.02
CA ASP A 2 -29.30 -8.76 11.14
C ASP A 2 -29.51 -7.75 12.29
N ALA A 3 -29.66 -8.25 13.51
CA ALA A 3 -29.82 -7.43 14.73
C ALA A 3 -28.72 -6.36 14.90
N HIS A 4 -27.51 -6.65 14.43
CA HIS A 4 -26.41 -5.68 14.40
C HIS A 4 -26.72 -4.49 13.47
N THR A 5 -27.29 -4.72 12.30
CA THR A 5 -27.68 -3.65 11.37
C THR A 5 -28.76 -2.77 11.98
N ALA A 6 -29.72 -3.36 12.70
CA ALA A 6 -30.76 -2.60 13.41
C ALA A 6 -30.16 -1.74 14.53
N LEU A 7 -29.20 -2.29 15.32
CA LEU A 7 -28.55 -1.57 16.42
C LEU A 7 -27.69 -0.38 15.93
N HIS A 8 -27.10 -0.50 14.74
CA HIS A 8 -26.20 0.52 14.17
C HIS A 8 -26.80 1.28 12.99
N TYR A 9 -28.09 1.17 12.75
CA TYR A 9 -28.77 1.72 11.59
C TYR A 9 -28.47 3.21 11.35
N GLN A 10 -28.48 4.02 12.41
CA GLN A 10 -28.21 5.47 12.29
C GLN A 10 -26.76 5.72 11.82
N ALA A 11 -25.78 5.05 12.41
CA ALA A 11 -24.38 5.20 12.04
C ALA A 11 -24.12 4.72 10.60
N LEU A 12 -24.72 3.60 10.19
CA LEU A 12 -24.59 3.08 8.84
C LEU A 12 -25.28 3.98 7.81
N SER A 13 -26.44 4.55 8.15
CA SER A 13 -27.14 5.53 7.31
C SER A 13 -26.34 6.82 7.16
N GLU A 14 -25.70 7.29 8.24
CA GLU A 14 -24.80 8.44 8.20
C GLU A 14 -23.59 8.16 7.32
N ARG A 15 -22.95 7.00 7.49
CA ARG A 15 -21.86 6.54 6.63
C ARG A 15 -22.26 6.58 5.14
N TYR A 16 -23.42 6.05 4.81
CA TYR A 16 -23.91 6.07 3.42
C TYR A 16 -24.04 7.50 2.89
N ARG A 17 -24.64 8.41 3.66
CA ARG A 17 -24.78 9.83 3.28
C ARG A 17 -23.42 10.51 3.07
N ARG A 18 -22.43 10.20 3.88
CA ARG A 18 -21.06 10.72 3.76
C ARG A 18 -20.35 10.21 2.51
N PHE A 19 -20.56 8.93 2.15
CA PHE A 19 -20.06 8.39 0.89
C PHE A 19 -20.73 9.07 -0.31
N GLU A 20 -22.05 9.24 -0.31
CA GLU A 20 -22.76 9.95 -1.38
C GLU A 20 -22.31 11.41 -1.50
N LYS A 21 -22.17 12.09 -0.35
CA LYS A 21 -21.65 13.46 -0.33
C LYS A 21 -20.27 13.55 -0.94
N PHE A 22 -19.33 12.71 -0.49
CA PHE A 22 -17.97 12.69 -1.02
C PHE A 22 -17.95 12.41 -2.53
N SER A 23 -18.71 11.44 -2.99
CA SER A 23 -18.82 11.11 -4.41
C SER A 23 -19.34 12.29 -5.23
N ARG A 24 -20.38 12.97 -4.77
CA ARG A 24 -20.92 14.15 -5.45
C ARG A 24 -19.95 15.32 -5.47
N ASP A 25 -19.23 15.55 -4.38
CA ASP A 25 -18.39 16.72 -4.21
C ASP A 25 -17.02 16.58 -4.93
N HIS A 26 -16.52 15.34 -5.10
CA HIS A 26 -15.16 15.07 -5.61
C HIS A 26 -15.10 14.22 -6.88
N LEU A 27 -16.15 13.51 -7.26
CA LEU A 27 -16.14 12.64 -8.43
C LEU A 27 -17.05 13.19 -9.53
N ARG A 28 -16.57 13.13 -10.77
CA ARG A 28 -17.39 13.37 -11.95
C ARG A 28 -18.02 12.07 -12.39
N ILE A 29 -19.24 11.84 -11.98
CA ILE A 29 -20.02 10.63 -12.31
C ILE A 29 -20.92 10.95 -13.51
N SER A 30 -21.08 9.99 -14.43
CA SER A 30 -22.01 10.13 -15.55
C SER A 30 -23.44 10.26 -15.06
N ASP A 31 -24.24 11.10 -15.71
CA ASP A 31 -25.67 11.29 -15.39
C ASP A 31 -26.48 10.01 -15.59
N ARG A 32 -26.06 9.17 -16.55
CA ARG A 32 -26.70 7.90 -16.83
C ARG A 32 -26.06 6.79 -15.97
N ARG A 33 -26.94 6.05 -15.27
CA ARG A 33 -26.60 4.82 -14.58
C ARG A 33 -26.88 3.62 -15.49
N TYR A 34 -25.91 2.71 -15.56
CA TYR A 34 -26.02 1.46 -16.33
C TYR A 34 -26.17 0.29 -15.36
N GLY A 35 -27.22 -0.50 -15.55
CA GLY A 35 -27.50 -1.66 -14.69
C GLY A 35 -26.95 -2.96 -15.25
N ARG A 36 -26.63 -3.00 -16.54
CA ARG A 36 -26.22 -4.20 -17.28
C ARG A 36 -25.15 -3.87 -18.31
N PHE A 37 -24.36 -4.87 -18.68
CA PHE A 37 -23.30 -4.74 -19.67
C PHE A 37 -23.82 -4.29 -21.06
N ASP A 38 -24.92 -4.90 -21.52
CA ASP A 38 -25.56 -4.59 -22.81
C ASP A 38 -26.07 -3.14 -22.90
N GLU A 39 -26.53 -2.58 -21.79
CA GLU A 39 -26.91 -1.16 -21.72
C GLU A 39 -25.71 -0.23 -21.90
N LEU A 40 -24.57 -0.62 -21.34
CA LEU A 40 -23.31 0.14 -21.47
C LEU A 40 -22.70 -0.01 -22.85
N ALA A 41 -22.78 -1.20 -23.46
CA ALA A 41 -22.26 -1.49 -24.80
C ALA A 41 -23.18 -1.02 -25.93
N GLY A 42 -24.46 -0.75 -25.66
CA GLY A 42 -25.49 -0.50 -26.65
C GLY A 42 -25.59 0.93 -27.18
N GLY A 43 -24.72 1.87 -26.78
CA GLY A 43 -24.81 3.26 -27.20
C GLY A 43 -23.47 4.01 -27.24
N PRO A 44 -23.43 5.17 -27.93
CA PRO A 44 -22.25 6.00 -27.93
C PRO A 44 -21.97 6.55 -26.53
N LEU A 45 -20.73 6.41 -26.09
CA LEU A 45 -20.23 7.03 -24.87
C LEU A 45 -19.56 8.37 -25.24
N PRO A 46 -19.82 9.44 -24.46
CA PRO A 46 -19.27 10.78 -24.73
C PRO A 46 -17.81 10.91 -24.25
N TYR A 47 -17.01 9.87 -24.43
CA TYR A 47 -15.61 9.81 -24.00
C TYR A 47 -14.73 9.42 -25.16
N ASP A 48 -13.52 9.98 -25.24
CA ASP A 48 -12.53 9.67 -26.28
C ASP A 48 -11.70 8.45 -25.92
N LEU A 49 -11.64 8.12 -24.63
CA LEU A 49 -10.78 7.09 -24.05
C LEU A 49 -11.49 6.40 -22.89
N ILE A 50 -11.24 5.11 -22.73
CA ILE A 50 -11.60 4.34 -21.55
C ILE A 50 -10.35 4.07 -20.72
N LEU A 51 -10.33 4.57 -19.47
CA LEU A 51 -9.29 4.29 -18.49
C LEU A 51 -9.79 3.25 -17.51
N SER A 52 -9.14 2.10 -17.47
CA SER A 52 -9.38 1.03 -16.50
C SER A 52 -8.37 1.11 -15.36
N GLY A 53 -8.82 1.11 -14.16
CA GLY A 53 -7.94 1.05 -12.98
C GLY A 53 -8.53 1.81 -11.83
N SER A 54 -8.10 1.70 -10.64
CA SER A 54 -7.15 0.88 -9.93
C SER A 54 -7.89 -0.20 -9.10
N ASP A 55 -7.28 -0.61 -7.95
CA ASP A 55 -7.76 -1.65 -7.05
C ASP A 55 -7.84 -3.06 -7.70
N GLN A 56 -8.44 -4.02 -7.01
CA GLN A 56 -8.49 -5.43 -7.44
C GLN A 56 -9.52 -5.70 -8.53
N ILE A 57 -9.71 -4.79 -9.45
CA ILE A 57 -10.72 -4.90 -10.52
C ILE A 57 -10.44 -6.05 -11.50
N TRP A 58 -9.20 -6.56 -11.54
CA TRP A 58 -8.80 -7.72 -12.33
C TRP A 58 -8.62 -8.99 -11.50
N ASN A 59 -9.15 -9.01 -10.28
CA ASN A 59 -9.16 -10.18 -9.41
C ASN A 59 -10.44 -11.00 -9.62
N PRO A 60 -10.38 -12.18 -10.26
CA PRO A 60 -11.59 -12.96 -10.49
C PRO A 60 -12.25 -13.45 -9.19
N LYS A 61 -11.48 -13.54 -8.08
CA LYS A 61 -11.99 -14.05 -6.80
C LYS A 61 -12.91 -13.08 -6.06
N ILE A 62 -12.98 -11.80 -6.46
CA ILE A 62 -13.89 -10.85 -5.83
C ILE A 62 -15.30 -10.88 -6.45
N PHE A 63 -15.47 -11.52 -7.61
CA PHE A 63 -16.73 -11.67 -8.27
C PHE A 63 -17.42 -12.98 -7.86
N PRO A 64 -18.77 -13.02 -7.77
CA PRO A 64 -19.50 -14.16 -7.24
C PRO A 64 -19.32 -15.46 -8.04
N ASP A 65 -19.09 -15.35 -9.35
CA ASP A 65 -18.88 -16.48 -10.26
C ASP A 65 -17.42 -16.91 -10.39
N GLY A 66 -16.49 -16.20 -9.73
CA GLY A 66 -15.06 -16.45 -9.80
C GLY A 66 -14.43 -16.14 -11.15
N ARG A 67 -15.11 -15.33 -12.00
CA ARG A 67 -14.67 -14.96 -13.34
C ARG A 67 -14.29 -13.49 -13.42
N PHE A 68 -13.65 -13.11 -14.52
CA PHE A 68 -13.42 -11.71 -14.82
C PHE A 68 -14.71 -11.00 -15.22
N ASP A 69 -14.89 -9.77 -14.76
CA ASP A 69 -15.98 -8.92 -15.24
C ASP A 69 -15.46 -8.07 -16.43
N PRO A 70 -16.01 -8.26 -17.64
CA PRO A 70 -15.56 -7.57 -18.86
C PRO A 70 -15.69 -6.05 -18.80
N VAL A 71 -16.53 -5.51 -17.91
CA VAL A 71 -16.69 -4.07 -17.69
C VAL A 71 -15.35 -3.44 -17.27
N PHE A 72 -14.62 -4.09 -16.38
CA PHE A 72 -13.33 -3.58 -15.88
C PHE A 72 -12.18 -3.68 -16.90
N PHE A 73 -12.42 -4.31 -18.03
CA PHE A 73 -11.49 -4.32 -19.17
C PHE A 73 -11.93 -3.37 -20.30
N GLY A 74 -13.01 -2.60 -20.10
CA GLY A 74 -13.51 -1.63 -21.07
C GLY A 74 -14.01 -2.25 -22.38
N THR A 75 -14.40 -3.54 -22.36
CA THR A 75 -14.81 -4.30 -23.58
C THR A 75 -16.12 -3.83 -24.17
N PHE A 76 -16.88 -3.04 -23.43
CA PHE A 76 -18.13 -2.41 -23.87
C PHE A 76 -17.92 -1.29 -24.90
N SER A 77 -16.69 -0.88 -25.16
CA SER A 77 -16.38 0.25 -26.03
C SER A 77 -15.33 -0.10 -27.09
N GLN A 78 -15.46 0.47 -28.28
CA GLN A 78 -14.45 0.43 -29.35
C GLN A 78 -13.42 1.57 -29.23
N LYS A 79 -13.57 2.43 -28.23
CA LYS A 79 -12.62 3.50 -27.98
C LYS A 79 -11.28 2.94 -27.49
N ARG A 80 -10.23 3.73 -27.60
CA ARG A 80 -8.91 3.41 -27.06
C ARG A 80 -9.01 3.11 -25.57
N ARG A 81 -8.32 2.07 -25.11
CA ARG A 81 -8.32 1.63 -23.71
C ARG A 81 -6.91 1.69 -23.15
N ILE A 82 -6.79 2.27 -21.98
CA ILE A 82 -5.55 2.28 -21.19
C ILE A 82 -5.84 1.75 -19.79
N ALA A 83 -4.83 1.16 -19.15
CA ALA A 83 -4.95 0.66 -17.78
C ALA A 83 -3.98 1.39 -16.87
N TYR A 84 -4.49 1.91 -15.75
CA TYR A 84 -3.69 2.55 -14.72
C TYR A 84 -3.81 1.81 -13.37
N ALA A 85 -2.72 1.16 -12.96
CA ALA A 85 -2.60 0.50 -11.65
C ALA A 85 -3.70 -0.53 -11.30
N PRO A 86 -4.32 -1.29 -12.22
CA PRO A 86 -5.17 -2.40 -11.81
C PRO A 86 -4.37 -3.45 -11.05
N SER A 87 -5.04 -4.18 -10.16
CA SER A 87 -4.45 -5.26 -9.38
C SER A 87 -5.21 -6.56 -9.62
N PHE A 88 -4.45 -7.64 -9.77
CA PHE A 88 -5.04 -8.98 -9.83
C PHE A 88 -5.35 -9.53 -8.42
N GLY A 89 -4.62 -9.12 -7.40
CA GLY A 89 -4.82 -9.58 -6.02
C GLY A 89 -4.67 -11.09 -5.83
N VAL A 90 -4.19 -11.81 -6.84
CA VAL A 90 -3.92 -13.25 -6.86
C VAL A 90 -2.51 -13.51 -7.38
N PRO A 91 -1.85 -14.60 -6.94
CA PRO A 91 -0.49 -14.89 -7.37
C PRO A 91 -0.41 -15.42 -8.80
N THR A 92 -1.45 -16.08 -9.28
CA THR A 92 -1.50 -16.70 -10.62
C THR A 92 -2.94 -16.71 -11.14
N ILE A 93 -3.08 -16.79 -12.45
CA ILE A 93 -4.36 -16.96 -13.13
C ILE A 93 -4.52 -18.44 -13.52
N PRO A 94 -5.65 -19.09 -13.17
CA PRO A 94 -5.94 -20.45 -13.59
C PRO A 94 -5.84 -20.62 -15.12
N GLU A 95 -5.29 -21.74 -15.57
CA GLU A 95 -5.04 -22.01 -17.00
C GLU A 95 -6.30 -21.80 -17.85
N GLY A 96 -7.44 -22.31 -17.39
CA GLY A 96 -8.72 -22.15 -18.09
C GLY A 96 -9.23 -20.70 -18.27
N MET A 97 -8.60 -19.72 -17.60
CA MET A 97 -8.95 -18.30 -17.70
C MET A 97 -7.89 -17.47 -18.44
N GLN A 98 -6.74 -18.04 -18.77
CA GLN A 98 -5.61 -17.28 -19.37
C GLN A 98 -5.92 -16.79 -20.77
N ALA A 99 -6.59 -17.61 -21.61
CA ALA A 99 -6.98 -17.21 -22.95
C ALA A 99 -7.98 -16.06 -22.96
N GLU A 100 -8.95 -16.07 -22.04
CA GLU A 100 -9.92 -14.98 -21.85
C GLU A 100 -9.19 -13.69 -21.43
N LEU A 101 -8.34 -13.77 -20.42
CA LEU A 101 -7.55 -12.65 -19.94
C LEU A 101 -6.65 -12.07 -21.05
N LYS A 102 -5.98 -12.94 -21.80
CA LYS A 102 -5.17 -12.51 -22.94
C LYS A 102 -5.98 -11.66 -23.93
N GLY A 103 -7.18 -12.12 -24.29
CA GLY A 103 -8.08 -11.39 -25.18
C GLY A 103 -8.46 -10.01 -24.64
N TYR A 104 -8.66 -9.89 -23.32
CA TYR A 104 -8.92 -8.61 -22.69
C TYR A 104 -7.69 -7.68 -22.72
N LEU A 105 -6.51 -8.21 -22.35
CA LEU A 105 -5.26 -7.45 -22.28
C LEU A 105 -4.79 -6.98 -23.67
N ASP A 106 -5.03 -7.77 -24.71
CA ASP A 106 -4.64 -7.43 -26.08
C ASP A 106 -5.35 -6.16 -26.59
N GLY A 107 -6.53 -5.85 -26.04
CA GLY A 107 -7.29 -4.67 -26.40
C GLY A 107 -6.83 -3.35 -25.76
N PHE A 108 -5.85 -3.35 -24.88
CA PHE A 108 -5.28 -2.13 -24.30
C PHE A 108 -4.11 -1.60 -25.12
N SER A 109 -4.11 -0.28 -25.38
CA SER A 109 -2.96 0.40 -26.00
C SER A 109 -1.81 0.60 -25.00
N HIS A 110 -2.14 0.84 -23.74
CA HIS A 110 -1.17 1.00 -22.65
C HIS A 110 -1.61 0.21 -21.42
N LEU A 111 -0.68 -0.54 -20.86
CA LEU A 111 -0.90 -1.38 -19.69
C LEU A 111 0.05 -0.96 -18.58
N SER A 112 -0.43 -0.92 -17.35
CA SER A 112 0.38 -0.86 -16.13
C SER A 112 -0.21 -1.79 -15.08
N ALA A 113 0.49 -2.00 -13.99
CA ALA A 113 0.00 -2.76 -12.85
C ALA A 113 0.35 -2.04 -11.55
N ARG A 114 -0.40 -2.31 -10.48
CA ARG A 114 -0.12 -1.74 -9.16
C ARG A 114 1.01 -2.47 -8.42
N GLU A 115 1.23 -3.73 -8.72
CA GLU A 115 2.22 -4.58 -8.08
C GLU A 115 3.03 -5.40 -9.09
N THR A 116 4.24 -5.82 -8.68
CA THR A 116 5.17 -6.59 -9.50
C THR A 116 4.56 -7.90 -10.01
N GLN A 117 3.76 -8.59 -9.17
CA GLN A 117 3.07 -9.81 -9.59
C GLN A 117 2.07 -9.54 -10.73
N GLY A 118 1.35 -8.41 -10.70
CA GLY A 118 0.44 -8.02 -11.78
C GLY A 118 1.17 -7.78 -13.10
N SER A 119 2.32 -7.11 -13.05
CA SER A 119 3.20 -6.92 -14.21
C SER A 119 3.70 -8.27 -14.78
N ALA A 120 4.09 -9.21 -13.91
CA ALA A 120 4.50 -10.54 -14.34
C ALA A 120 3.36 -11.31 -15.01
N ILE A 121 2.15 -11.29 -14.45
CA ILE A 121 0.96 -11.92 -15.04
C ILE A 121 0.69 -11.38 -16.44
N ILE A 122 0.74 -10.05 -16.63
CA ILE A 122 0.52 -9.42 -17.95
C ILE A 122 1.58 -9.88 -18.94
N ARG A 123 2.85 -9.89 -18.56
CA ARG A 123 3.95 -10.35 -19.43
C ARG A 123 3.80 -11.83 -19.78
N ASP A 124 3.54 -12.68 -18.81
CA ASP A 124 3.49 -14.13 -19.00
C ASP A 124 2.28 -14.55 -19.86
N ILE A 125 1.14 -13.87 -19.75
CA ILE A 125 -0.09 -14.22 -20.46
C ILE A 125 -0.22 -13.49 -21.80
N ALA A 126 0.10 -12.19 -21.85
CA ALA A 126 -0.11 -11.36 -23.05
C ALA A 126 1.18 -11.04 -23.80
N GLY A 127 2.36 -11.34 -23.24
CA GLY A 127 3.65 -10.98 -23.84
C GLY A 127 3.88 -9.46 -23.90
N LYS A 128 3.21 -8.68 -23.07
CA LYS A 128 3.29 -7.21 -23.04
C LYS A 128 3.99 -6.72 -21.79
N ASP A 129 4.80 -5.68 -21.93
CA ASP A 129 5.37 -4.98 -20.80
C ASP A 129 4.33 -4.10 -20.13
N ALA A 130 4.29 -4.14 -18.80
CA ALA A 130 3.42 -3.32 -17.97
C ALA A 130 4.22 -2.77 -16.79
N PRO A 131 4.58 -1.47 -16.77
CA PRO A 131 5.29 -0.90 -15.63
C PRO A 131 4.47 -0.97 -14.35
N VAL A 132 5.18 -1.08 -13.21
CA VAL A 132 4.56 -1.02 -11.89
C VAL A 132 4.47 0.45 -11.50
N VAL A 133 3.25 0.95 -11.41
CA VAL A 133 2.93 2.34 -11.04
C VAL A 133 2.27 2.41 -9.67
N LEU A 134 2.28 3.58 -9.04
CA LEU A 134 1.66 3.79 -7.75
C LEU A 134 0.13 3.65 -7.82
N ASP A 135 -0.46 3.16 -6.74
CA ASP A 135 -1.89 3.29 -6.52
C ASP A 135 -2.30 4.78 -6.63
N PRO A 136 -3.45 5.12 -7.26
CA PRO A 136 -3.89 6.51 -7.42
C PRO A 136 -3.92 7.31 -6.11
N THR A 137 -4.14 6.66 -4.97
CA THR A 137 -4.13 7.33 -3.67
C THR A 137 -2.77 7.92 -3.30
N LEU A 138 -1.70 7.47 -3.92
CA LEU A 138 -0.34 7.99 -3.74
C LEU A 138 0.05 9.04 -4.79
N LEU A 139 -0.79 9.32 -5.78
CA LEU A 139 -0.56 10.40 -6.76
C LEU A 139 -0.81 11.78 -6.17
N LEU A 140 -1.77 11.90 -5.28
CA LEU A 140 -2.01 13.13 -4.53
C LEU A 140 -1.02 13.27 -3.37
N THR A 141 -0.74 14.51 -2.97
CA THR A 141 0.09 14.80 -1.80
C THR A 141 -0.70 14.72 -0.50
N ALA A 142 0.01 14.67 0.64
CA ALA A 142 -0.61 14.72 1.96
C ALA A 142 -1.51 15.95 2.13
N ASP A 143 -1.07 17.12 1.66
CA ASP A 143 -1.84 18.37 1.76
C ASP A 143 -3.12 18.32 0.92
N GLN A 144 -3.05 17.75 -0.28
CA GLN A 144 -4.23 17.59 -1.13
C GLN A 144 -5.26 16.66 -0.48
N TRP A 145 -4.83 15.56 0.15
CA TRP A 145 -5.71 14.69 0.92
C TRP A 145 -6.23 15.36 2.19
N ALA A 146 -5.38 16.12 2.89
CA ALA A 146 -5.78 16.87 4.09
C ALA A 146 -6.86 17.89 3.80
N ALA A 147 -6.83 18.53 2.62
CA ALA A 147 -7.86 19.47 2.19
C ALA A 147 -9.25 18.84 1.98
N MET A 148 -9.32 17.51 1.78
CA MET A 148 -10.56 16.75 1.66
C MET A 148 -10.96 16.03 2.96
N ALA A 149 -10.10 16.07 3.99
CA ALA A 149 -10.35 15.39 5.26
C ALA A 149 -11.40 16.14 6.09
N ASP A 150 -12.22 15.38 6.79
CA ASP A 150 -13.13 15.90 7.81
C ASP A 150 -12.89 15.16 9.14
N HIS A 151 -12.99 15.90 10.24
CA HIS A 151 -12.81 15.33 11.58
C HIS A 151 -13.92 15.81 12.51
N PRO A 152 -15.08 15.14 12.53
CA PRO A 152 -16.24 15.53 13.34
C PRO A 152 -15.88 15.72 14.82
N ALA A 153 -16.53 16.69 15.46
CA ALA A 153 -16.24 17.07 16.84
C ALA A 153 -16.46 15.94 17.88
N ASN A 154 -17.27 14.94 17.55
CA ASN A 154 -17.52 13.74 18.36
C ASN A 154 -16.47 12.64 18.17
N TYR A 155 -15.52 12.82 17.24
CA TYR A 155 -14.41 11.90 17.04
C TYR A 155 -13.27 12.20 18.03
N PRO A 156 -12.38 11.23 18.29
CA PRO A 156 -11.22 11.44 19.16
C PRO A 156 -10.29 12.51 18.58
N LYS A 157 -9.90 13.50 19.38
CA LYS A 157 -9.08 14.64 18.98
C LYS A 157 -7.57 14.35 18.98
N GLY A 158 -7.13 13.32 18.26
CA GLY A 158 -5.73 12.93 18.23
C GLY A 158 -5.28 12.09 19.43
N GLY A 159 -4.02 11.69 19.43
CA GLY A 159 -3.46 10.89 20.53
C GLY A 159 -4.13 9.53 20.70
N TYR A 160 -4.40 8.80 19.60
CA TYR A 160 -4.97 7.46 19.63
C TYR A 160 -4.23 6.51 18.71
N ILE A 161 -4.39 5.21 18.97
CA ILE A 161 -3.97 4.13 18.08
C ILE A 161 -5.16 3.84 17.15
N LEU A 162 -5.02 4.12 15.87
CA LEU A 162 -6.04 3.80 14.87
C LEU A 162 -5.89 2.36 14.42
N CYS A 163 -6.93 1.57 14.58
CA CYS A 163 -7.05 0.23 14.01
C CYS A 163 -7.97 0.26 12.79
N TYR A 164 -7.44 -0.08 11.62
CA TYR A 164 -8.24 -0.33 10.43
C TYR A 164 -8.07 -1.77 9.96
N CYS A 165 -9.03 -2.60 10.31
CA CYS A 165 -9.03 -4.04 10.06
C CYS A 165 -10.12 -4.40 9.05
N ILE A 166 -9.74 -5.07 7.96
CA ILE A 166 -10.68 -5.54 6.92
C ILE A 166 -10.92 -7.05 6.99
N SER A 167 -10.02 -7.80 7.64
CA SER A 167 -10.13 -9.26 7.80
C SER A 167 -9.23 -9.74 8.94
N ARG A 168 -9.46 -10.98 9.41
CA ARG A 168 -8.57 -11.67 10.38
C ARG A 168 -8.15 -10.79 11.57
N PRO A 169 -9.09 -10.34 12.41
CA PRO A 169 -8.82 -9.40 13.49
C PRO A 169 -7.77 -9.90 14.50
N GLY A 170 -7.71 -11.21 14.75
CA GLY A 170 -6.75 -11.81 15.68
C GLY A 170 -5.27 -11.58 15.30
N ALA A 171 -4.99 -11.28 14.04
CA ALA A 171 -3.63 -10.96 13.62
C ALA A 171 -3.15 -9.58 14.10
N LEU A 172 -4.07 -8.66 14.41
CA LEU A 172 -3.75 -7.29 14.87
C LEU A 172 -3.78 -7.15 16.38
N THR A 173 -4.58 -7.97 17.07
CA THR A 173 -4.84 -7.84 18.52
C THR A 173 -3.57 -7.78 19.37
N PRO A 174 -2.55 -8.65 19.19
CA PRO A 174 -1.35 -8.60 20.02
C PRO A 174 -0.58 -7.27 19.91
N TYR A 175 -0.55 -6.70 18.72
CA TYR A 175 0.17 -5.44 18.46
C TYR A 175 -0.59 -4.23 19.00
N LEU A 176 -1.92 -4.25 18.90
CA LEU A 176 -2.77 -3.22 19.51
C LEU A 176 -2.67 -3.22 21.02
N GLU A 177 -2.72 -4.41 21.62
CA GLU A 177 -2.60 -4.58 23.07
C GLU A 177 -1.25 -4.05 23.57
N ARG A 178 -0.16 -4.43 22.89
CA ARG A 178 1.19 -3.99 23.23
C ARG A 178 1.35 -2.48 23.08
N LEU A 179 0.93 -1.89 21.94
CA LEU A 179 0.97 -0.43 21.76
C LEU A 179 0.14 0.31 22.81
N HIS A 180 -1.04 -0.21 23.15
CA HIS A 180 -1.88 0.36 24.20
C HIS A 180 -1.18 0.34 25.56
N GLN A 181 -0.52 -0.76 25.92
CA GLN A 181 0.22 -0.90 27.17
C GLN A 181 1.45 0.02 27.22
N GLU A 182 2.23 0.10 26.13
CA GLU A 182 3.47 0.88 26.09
C GLU A 182 3.21 2.40 26.01
N THR A 183 2.13 2.82 25.35
CA THR A 183 1.84 4.25 25.13
C THR A 183 0.76 4.83 26.02
N GLY A 184 -0.09 4.00 26.61
CA GLY A 184 -1.29 4.44 27.32
C GLY A 184 -2.40 5.04 26.42
N LEU A 185 -2.20 5.08 25.09
CA LEU A 185 -3.12 5.70 24.16
C LEU A 185 -4.39 4.88 23.97
N PRO A 186 -5.57 5.51 23.84
CA PRO A 186 -6.80 4.80 23.55
C PRO A 186 -6.78 4.18 22.14
N VAL A 187 -7.48 3.05 21.98
CA VAL A 187 -7.65 2.38 20.69
C VAL A 187 -8.94 2.84 20.06
N VAL A 188 -8.85 3.32 18.80
CA VAL A 188 -9.96 3.68 17.95
C VAL A 188 -10.02 2.69 16.79
N GLN A 189 -11.12 2.00 16.62
CA GLN A 189 -11.33 1.08 15.51
C GLN A 189 -12.24 1.71 14.47
N LEU A 190 -11.69 1.96 13.30
CA LEU A 190 -12.46 2.28 12.11
C LEU A 190 -13.07 0.98 11.56
N CYS A 191 -14.39 0.94 11.46
CA CYS A 191 -15.08 -0.31 11.18
C CYS A 191 -15.05 -0.71 9.71
N GLY A 192 -14.10 -1.59 9.35
CA GLY A 192 -14.17 -2.46 8.18
C GLY A 192 -14.83 -3.81 8.49
N ILE A 193 -14.77 -4.25 9.76
CA ILE A 193 -15.40 -5.47 10.28
C ILE A 193 -16.24 -5.17 11.52
N ARG A 194 -17.24 -6.03 11.78
CA ARG A 194 -18.15 -5.87 12.93
C ARG A 194 -17.48 -6.20 14.27
N GLN A 195 -16.55 -7.14 14.27
CA GLN A 195 -15.89 -7.61 15.50
C GLN A 195 -14.92 -6.56 16.05
N LYS A 196 -14.95 -6.34 17.35
CA LYS A 196 -13.90 -5.56 18.02
C LYS A 196 -12.56 -6.28 17.94
N VAL A 197 -11.54 -5.57 17.47
CA VAL A 197 -10.15 -6.08 17.42
C VAL A 197 -9.47 -5.95 18.77
N HIS A 198 -9.88 -4.97 19.57
CA HIS A 198 -9.39 -4.76 20.93
C HIS A 198 -10.58 -4.52 21.88
N PRO A 199 -10.62 -5.11 23.10
CA PRO A 199 -11.77 -5.00 24.00
C PRO A 199 -12.19 -3.57 24.33
N LYS A 200 -11.21 -2.69 24.53
CA LYS A 200 -11.42 -1.27 24.88
C LYS A 200 -11.57 -0.36 23.65
N ALA A 201 -11.57 -0.91 22.41
CA ALA A 201 -11.65 -0.07 21.21
C ALA A 201 -12.96 0.71 21.14
N LYS A 202 -12.86 2.03 20.91
CA LYS A 202 -13.98 2.86 20.48
C LYS A 202 -14.20 2.61 18.98
N GLN A 203 -15.35 2.06 18.62
CA GLN A 203 -15.69 1.80 17.22
C GLN A 203 -16.29 3.04 16.57
N ILE A 204 -15.78 3.40 15.41
CA ILE A 204 -16.31 4.45 14.52
C ILE A 204 -16.96 3.73 13.33
N MET A 205 -18.27 3.81 13.22
CA MET A 205 -19.06 3.08 12.22
C MET A 205 -19.68 3.98 11.16
N ASP A 206 -19.69 5.28 11.40
CA ASP A 206 -20.33 6.31 10.58
C ASP A 206 -19.35 7.02 9.63
N ALA A 207 -18.05 6.69 9.66
CA ALA A 207 -17.04 7.35 8.84
C ALA A 207 -17.26 7.10 7.33
N GLY A 208 -17.35 8.17 6.57
CA GLY A 208 -17.19 8.19 5.12
C GLY A 208 -15.75 8.43 4.70
N PRO A 209 -15.50 8.71 3.41
CA PRO A 209 -14.13 8.91 2.92
C PRO A 209 -13.42 10.13 3.55
N ALA A 210 -14.10 11.25 3.74
CA ALA A 210 -13.50 12.43 4.35
C ALA A 210 -13.12 12.19 5.82
N GLU A 211 -13.98 11.52 6.58
CA GLU A 211 -13.73 11.17 7.98
C GLU A 211 -12.68 10.06 8.11
N PHE A 212 -12.58 9.14 7.13
CA PHE A 212 -11.50 8.20 7.04
C PHE A 212 -10.15 8.93 6.98
N LEU A 213 -10.02 9.91 6.10
CA LEU A 213 -8.81 10.73 5.97
C LEU A 213 -8.50 11.46 7.28
N GLY A 214 -9.49 12.10 7.90
CA GLY A 214 -9.34 12.79 9.18
C GLY A 214 -8.88 11.88 10.31
N LEU A 215 -9.37 10.64 10.37
CA LEU A 215 -8.94 9.66 11.37
C LEU A 215 -7.49 9.24 11.17
N PHE A 216 -7.04 9.03 9.93
CA PHE A 216 -5.62 8.75 9.65
C PHE A 216 -4.74 9.94 9.97
N GLN A 217 -5.14 11.15 9.56
CA GLN A 217 -4.38 12.38 9.79
C GLN A 217 -4.14 12.67 11.28
N ASN A 218 -5.06 12.30 12.16
CA ASN A 218 -5.00 12.61 13.59
C ASN A 218 -4.53 11.42 14.46
N ALA A 219 -4.25 10.26 13.88
CA ALA A 219 -3.74 9.11 14.61
C ALA A 219 -2.30 9.35 15.11
N ALA A 220 -1.97 8.87 16.32
CA ALA A 220 -0.60 8.80 16.81
C ALA A 220 0.12 7.57 16.23
N TYR A 221 -0.59 6.45 16.14
CA TYR A 221 -0.13 5.20 15.54
C TYR A 221 -1.25 4.57 14.72
N VAL A 222 -0.89 3.78 13.72
CA VAL A 222 -1.84 2.99 12.94
C VAL A 222 -1.46 1.52 12.97
N VAL A 223 -2.44 0.65 13.20
CA VAL A 223 -2.30 -0.81 13.05
C VAL A 223 -3.35 -1.30 12.07
N THR A 224 -2.92 -1.92 10.98
CA THR A 224 -3.82 -2.28 9.90
C THR A 224 -3.43 -3.59 9.20
N ASN A 225 -4.38 -4.20 8.49
CA ASN A 225 -4.14 -5.24 7.48
C ASN A 225 -4.74 -4.85 6.12
N SER A 226 -5.03 -3.58 5.96
CA SER A 226 -5.54 -3.01 4.71
C SER A 226 -4.41 -2.38 3.90
N PHE A 227 -4.38 -2.65 2.61
CA PHE A 227 -3.50 -1.93 1.69
C PHE A 227 -3.71 -0.41 1.79
N HIS A 228 -4.95 0.07 1.69
CA HIS A 228 -5.25 1.50 1.79
C HIS A 228 -4.97 2.06 3.19
N GLY A 229 -5.17 1.26 4.25
CA GLY A 229 -4.73 1.64 5.60
C GLY A 229 -3.23 1.88 5.66
N THR A 230 -2.44 1.03 5.01
CA THR A 230 -0.99 1.19 4.91
C THR A 230 -0.61 2.43 4.10
N VAL A 231 -1.18 2.62 2.91
CA VAL A 231 -0.87 3.76 2.04
C VAL A 231 -1.20 5.10 2.68
N PHE A 232 -2.35 5.24 3.35
CA PHE A 232 -2.70 6.48 4.04
C PHE A 232 -1.88 6.73 5.31
N SER A 233 -1.37 5.68 5.96
CA SER A 233 -0.37 5.85 7.03
C SER A 233 0.92 6.44 6.50
N VAL A 234 1.40 5.96 5.35
CA VAL A 234 2.56 6.54 4.65
C VAL A 234 2.25 7.98 4.24
N GLN A 235 1.12 8.22 3.61
CA GLN A 235 0.72 9.54 3.07
C GLN A 235 0.69 10.62 4.15
N PHE A 236 0.19 10.31 5.36
CA PHE A 236 0.11 11.25 6.47
C PHE A 236 1.28 11.14 7.46
N HIS A 237 2.35 10.41 7.11
CA HIS A 237 3.53 10.20 7.97
C HIS A 237 3.15 9.72 9.37
N ARG A 238 2.18 8.77 9.48
CA ARG A 238 1.80 8.18 10.77
C ARG A 238 2.63 6.94 11.02
N PRO A 239 3.31 6.82 12.17
CA PRO A 239 3.94 5.57 12.56
C PRO A 239 2.91 4.44 12.47
N PHE A 240 3.25 3.37 11.77
CA PHE A 240 2.29 2.30 11.50
C PHE A 240 2.91 0.93 11.50
N PHE A 241 2.04 -0.06 11.63
CA PHE A 241 2.35 -1.46 11.39
C PHE A 241 1.25 -2.08 10.55
N THR A 242 1.67 -2.90 9.60
CA THR A 242 0.75 -3.65 8.78
C THR A 242 1.03 -5.15 8.87
N THR A 243 -0.04 -5.95 8.94
CA THR A 243 0.06 -7.40 8.83
C THR A 243 -0.40 -7.83 7.44
N VAL A 244 0.28 -8.83 6.91
CA VAL A 244 -0.11 -9.51 5.67
C VAL A 244 -0.41 -10.98 5.96
N SER A 245 -0.89 -11.73 4.98
CA SER A 245 -1.15 -13.16 5.19
C SER A 245 0.15 -13.96 5.31
N PRO A 246 0.15 -15.14 5.97
CA PRO A 246 1.31 -16.02 5.98
C PRO A 246 1.84 -16.37 4.60
N ALA A 247 0.96 -16.51 3.61
CA ALA A 247 1.35 -16.76 2.22
C ALA A 247 2.09 -15.56 1.60
N GLU A 248 1.68 -14.33 1.93
CA GLU A 248 2.39 -13.12 1.48
C GLU A 248 3.72 -12.92 2.22
N LEU A 249 3.83 -13.35 3.47
CA LEU A 249 5.12 -13.34 4.19
C LEU A 249 6.11 -14.34 3.59
N SER A 250 5.63 -15.49 3.11
CA SER A 250 6.47 -16.52 2.48
C SER A 250 6.88 -16.18 1.03
N ALA A 251 6.12 -15.30 0.36
CA ALA A 251 6.36 -14.87 -1.02
C ALA A 251 6.11 -13.34 -1.11
N PRO A 252 6.99 -12.52 -0.50
CA PRO A 252 6.78 -11.07 -0.36
C PRO A 252 6.68 -10.35 -1.70
N GLU A 253 7.32 -10.85 -2.74
CA GLU A 253 7.23 -10.35 -4.11
C GLU A 253 5.81 -10.42 -4.70
N ARG A 254 4.94 -11.27 -4.12
CA ARG A 254 3.53 -11.43 -4.51
C ARG A 254 2.57 -10.54 -3.73
N SER A 255 3.06 -9.88 -2.69
CA SER A 255 2.25 -8.99 -1.86
C SER A 255 2.33 -7.55 -2.37
N ARG A 256 1.18 -6.98 -2.72
CA ARG A 256 1.07 -5.55 -3.06
C ARG A 256 1.50 -4.63 -1.91
N THR A 257 1.22 -5.03 -0.66
CA THR A 257 1.59 -4.25 0.53
C THR A 257 3.09 -4.31 0.77
N VAL A 258 3.70 -5.49 0.67
CA VAL A 258 5.15 -5.62 0.80
C VAL A 258 5.86 -4.93 -0.36
N SER A 259 5.36 -5.07 -1.58
CA SER A 259 5.92 -4.44 -2.78
C SER A 259 6.03 -2.93 -2.64
N ILE A 260 4.95 -2.23 -2.26
CA ILE A 260 5.00 -0.77 -2.08
C ILE A 260 5.90 -0.37 -0.90
N LEU A 261 5.82 -1.07 0.22
CA LEU A 261 6.65 -0.74 1.39
C LEU A 261 8.13 -0.98 1.13
N SER A 262 8.51 -2.03 0.39
CA SER A 262 9.88 -2.25 -0.05
C SER A 262 10.38 -1.12 -0.95
N ARG A 263 9.54 -0.69 -1.90
CA ARG A 263 9.86 0.42 -2.80
C ARG A 263 10.08 1.74 -2.06
N LEU A 264 9.41 1.93 -0.91
CA LEU A 264 9.53 3.13 -0.07
C LEU A 264 10.56 3.00 1.08
N GLY A 265 11.29 1.89 1.17
CA GLY A 265 12.22 1.64 2.28
C GLY A 265 11.55 1.35 3.63
N LEU A 266 10.26 0.98 3.63
CA LEU A 266 9.43 0.79 4.82
C LEU A 266 9.05 -0.69 5.06
N ALA A 267 9.77 -1.65 4.47
CA ALA A 267 9.46 -3.07 4.61
C ALA A 267 9.49 -3.57 6.08
N ASN A 268 10.25 -2.91 6.95
CA ASN A 268 10.30 -3.17 8.39
C ASN A 268 8.98 -2.83 9.12
N ARG A 269 8.01 -2.23 8.45
CA ARG A 269 6.67 -1.97 9.01
C ARG A 269 5.68 -3.11 8.74
N VAL A 270 6.10 -4.11 7.99
CA VAL A 270 5.35 -5.37 7.84
C VAL A 270 5.70 -6.25 9.05
N ILE A 271 4.70 -6.54 9.88
CA ILE A 271 4.85 -7.41 11.05
C ILE A 271 4.34 -8.80 10.75
N GLY A 272 5.12 -9.78 11.15
CA GLY A 272 4.84 -11.21 11.04
C GLY A 272 4.78 -11.88 12.40
N LYS A 273 4.60 -13.19 12.42
CA LYS A 273 4.58 -13.99 13.64
C LYS A 273 5.97 -13.94 14.30
N GLY A 274 6.08 -13.22 15.42
CA GLY A 274 7.32 -13.12 16.22
C GLY A 274 8.03 -11.76 16.17
N ASP A 275 7.70 -10.87 15.25
CA ASP A 275 8.29 -9.52 15.16
C ASP A 275 7.56 -8.53 16.06
N THR A 276 7.89 -8.51 17.34
CA THR A 276 7.23 -7.62 18.30
C THR A 276 8.17 -6.57 18.88
N ALA A 277 9.45 -6.54 18.50
CA ALA A 277 10.46 -5.81 19.24
C ALA A 277 10.49 -4.29 18.98
N GLU A 278 9.82 -3.77 17.93
CA GLU A 278 10.17 -2.44 17.39
C GLU A 278 8.96 -1.53 17.12
N LEU A 279 7.90 -1.67 17.94
CA LEU A 279 6.66 -0.91 17.72
C LEU A 279 6.83 0.61 17.86
N LEU A 280 7.80 1.06 18.65
CA LEU A 280 8.05 2.49 18.90
C LEU A 280 9.24 3.06 18.10
N ASP A 281 9.88 2.25 17.27
CA ASP A 281 11.01 2.73 16.46
C ASP A 281 10.57 3.86 15.52
N PRO A 282 11.39 4.91 15.42
CA PRO A 282 11.11 6.01 14.52
C PRO A 282 11.10 5.55 13.06
N VAL A 283 10.28 6.20 12.25
CA VAL A 283 10.22 5.98 10.80
C VAL A 283 11.10 7.02 10.11
N ASP A 284 11.95 6.59 9.18
CA ASP A 284 12.71 7.51 8.31
C ASP A 284 11.76 8.07 7.23
N TRP A 285 11.00 9.09 7.61
CA TRP A 285 10.05 9.73 6.71
C TRP A 285 10.72 10.53 5.60
N GLU A 286 11.92 11.04 5.81
CA GLU A 286 12.66 11.79 4.79
C GLU A 286 13.03 10.87 3.61
N ALA A 287 13.60 9.72 3.89
CA ALA A 287 13.91 8.72 2.86
C ALA A 287 12.65 8.18 2.18
N ALA A 288 11.59 7.89 2.95
CA ALA A 288 10.35 7.37 2.40
C ALA A 288 9.66 8.40 1.49
N GLU A 289 9.63 9.68 1.85
CA GLU A 289 9.02 10.74 1.03
C GLU A 289 9.83 11.02 -0.24
N ALA A 290 11.15 10.98 -0.17
CA ALA A 290 12.01 11.08 -1.35
C ALA A 290 11.70 9.95 -2.36
N ALA A 291 11.57 8.72 -1.87
CA ALA A 291 11.22 7.56 -2.69
C ALA A 291 9.80 7.68 -3.26
N LEU A 292 8.84 8.13 -2.45
CA LEU A 292 7.45 8.32 -2.87
C LEU A 292 7.34 9.42 -3.94
N THR A 293 8.05 10.54 -3.76
CA THR A 293 8.06 11.65 -4.72
C THR A 293 8.59 11.21 -6.08
N ALA A 294 9.70 10.46 -6.11
CA ALA A 294 10.23 9.92 -7.35
C ALA A 294 9.27 8.92 -8.01
N ALA A 295 8.68 8.02 -7.21
CA ALA A 295 7.72 7.05 -7.71
C ALA A 295 6.42 7.72 -8.22
N ARG A 296 5.98 8.82 -7.58
CA ARG A 296 4.83 9.63 -8.02
C ARG A 296 5.10 10.28 -9.37
N LYS A 297 6.28 10.88 -9.52
CA LYS A 297 6.69 11.52 -10.78
C LYS A 297 6.71 10.51 -11.94
N ASP A 298 7.30 9.34 -11.73
CA ASP A 298 7.36 8.26 -12.72
C ASP A 298 5.96 7.74 -13.09
N SER A 299 5.09 7.55 -12.09
CA SER A 299 3.71 7.10 -12.30
C SER A 299 2.85 8.11 -13.05
N LEU A 300 3.05 9.41 -12.79
CA LEU A 300 2.40 10.49 -13.53
C LEU A 300 2.92 10.59 -14.97
N ASN A 301 4.23 10.39 -15.20
CA ASN A 301 4.81 10.31 -16.54
C ASN A 301 4.20 9.14 -17.34
N TYR A 302 4.01 7.96 -16.74
CA TYR A 302 3.29 6.86 -17.39
C TYR A 302 1.86 7.26 -17.76
N LEU A 303 1.11 7.82 -16.82
CA LEU A 303 -0.28 8.20 -17.05
C LEU A 303 -0.39 9.23 -18.18
N GLN A 304 0.47 10.24 -18.19
CA GLN A 304 0.52 11.23 -19.26
C GLN A 304 0.87 10.62 -20.61
N ALA A 305 1.89 9.75 -20.65
CA ALA A 305 2.27 9.04 -21.88
C ALA A 305 1.11 8.21 -22.43
N ALA A 306 0.41 7.48 -21.55
CA ALA A 306 -0.74 6.67 -21.92
C ALA A 306 -1.93 7.51 -22.42
N LEU A 307 -2.18 8.68 -21.82
CA LEU A 307 -3.23 9.61 -22.27
C LEU A 307 -2.92 10.21 -23.64
N GLU A 308 -1.66 10.57 -23.90
CA GLU A 308 -1.17 11.18 -25.13
C GLU A 308 -0.88 10.14 -26.24
N ASP A 309 -1.05 8.84 -25.96
CA ASP A 309 -0.77 7.72 -26.87
C ASP A 309 0.69 7.70 -27.38
N ARG A 310 1.62 8.01 -26.52
CA ARG A 310 3.06 7.97 -26.81
C ARG A 310 3.76 6.88 -26.00
N PRO A 311 4.91 6.37 -26.46
CA PRO A 311 5.69 5.41 -25.68
C PRO A 311 6.03 5.96 -24.29
N TYR A 312 5.85 5.13 -23.27
CA TYR A 312 6.34 5.43 -21.94
C TYR A 312 7.84 5.10 -21.85
N ALA A 313 8.61 6.06 -21.38
CA ALA A 313 10.00 5.86 -21.01
C ALA A 313 10.10 6.03 -19.48
N PRO A 314 10.44 4.98 -18.73
CA PRO A 314 10.60 5.10 -17.28
C PRO A 314 11.72 6.11 -16.99
N GLU A 315 11.51 6.96 -16.00
CA GLU A 315 12.63 7.69 -15.42
C GLU A 315 13.58 6.66 -14.80
N ALA A 316 14.89 6.93 -14.88
CA ALA A 316 15.87 6.02 -14.28
C ALA A 316 15.46 5.77 -12.83
N PRO A 317 15.30 4.50 -12.40
CA PRO A 317 14.96 4.22 -11.02
C PRO A 317 15.99 4.93 -10.15
N LEU A 318 15.53 5.52 -9.05
CA LEU A 318 16.45 6.02 -8.02
C LEU A 318 17.47 4.90 -7.80
N SER A 319 18.75 5.22 -7.99
CA SER A 319 19.76 4.15 -7.95
C SER A 319 19.55 3.37 -6.66
N PRO A 320 19.67 2.04 -6.67
CA PRO A 320 19.53 1.24 -5.45
C PRO A 320 20.38 1.79 -4.29
N ARG A 321 21.45 2.53 -4.59
CA ARG A 321 22.29 3.21 -3.62
C ARG A 321 21.58 4.27 -2.77
N SER A 322 20.49 4.88 -3.25
CA SER A 322 19.70 5.84 -2.46
C SER A 322 18.91 5.18 -1.31
N PHE A 323 18.73 3.86 -1.37
CA PHE A 323 18.03 3.07 -0.34
C PHE A 323 18.97 2.13 0.43
N ALA A 324 20.28 2.19 0.19
CA ALA A 324 21.23 1.39 0.96
C ALA A 324 21.06 1.70 2.45
N PRO A 325 21.04 0.69 3.33
CA PRO A 325 20.98 0.93 4.76
C PRO A 325 22.21 1.78 5.15
N LYS A 326 21.99 2.84 5.93
CA LYS A 326 23.08 3.67 6.45
C LYS A 326 23.85 2.86 7.49
N LEU A 327 24.86 2.13 7.05
CA LEU A 327 25.82 1.45 7.94
C LEU A 327 26.82 2.46 8.52
N ALA A 328 27.56 2.05 9.56
CA ALA A 328 28.60 2.89 10.13
C ALA A 328 29.61 3.33 9.06
N GLU A 329 30.01 4.59 9.10
CA GLU A 329 31.06 5.12 8.23
C GLU A 329 32.34 4.31 8.40
N ARG A 330 33.15 4.22 7.32
CA ARG A 330 34.42 3.48 7.35
C ARG A 330 35.35 3.88 8.50
N SER A 331 35.38 5.16 8.83
CA SER A 331 36.19 5.72 9.94
C SER A 331 35.73 5.25 11.33
N ARG A 332 34.48 4.82 11.46
CA ARG A 332 33.86 4.39 12.72
C ARG A 332 33.60 2.90 12.80
N CYS A 333 33.53 2.21 11.64
CA CYS A 333 33.23 0.79 11.58
C CYS A 333 34.30 -0.02 12.30
N THR A 334 33.89 -0.92 13.20
CA THR A 334 34.80 -1.79 13.97
C THR A 334 35.05 -3.16 13.34
N GLY A 335 34.43 -3.44 12.16
CA GLY A 335 34.54 -4.75 11.49
C GLY A 335 33.92 -5.91 12.26
N CYS A 336 33.00 -5.64 13.18
CA CYS A 336 32.46 -6.62 14.13
C CYS A 336 31.51 -7.66 13.51
N THR A 337 31.24 -7.60 12.22
CA THR A 337 30.37 -8.52 11.45
C THR A 337 28.88 -8.57 11.86
N ALA A 338 28.44 -7.89 12.91
CA ALA A 338 27.08 -7.95 13.42
C ALA A 338 26.02 -7.64 12.37
N CYS A 339 26.27 -6.68 11.48
CA CYS A 339 25.39 -6.33 10.37
C CYS A 339 25.24 -7.47 9.34
N ALA A 340 26.31 -8.16 9.00
CA ALA A 340 26.30 -9.30 8.07
C ALA A 340 25.66 -10.53 8.70
N ALA A 341 26.11 -10.92 9.91
CA ALA A 341 25.58 -12.08 10.62
C ALA A 341 24.07 -11.94 10.96
N GLY A 342 23.61 -10.70 11.15
CA GLY A 342 22.22 -10.42 11.47
C GLY A 342 21.31 -10.21 10.25
N CYS A 343 21.84 -10.25 9.03
CA CYS A 343 21.03 -10.07 7.81
C CYS A 343 20.27 -11.34 7.45
N PRO A 344 18.92 -11.36 7.54
CA PRO A 344 18.14 -12.56 7.24
C PRO A 344 18.05 -12.87 5.74
N HIS A 345 18.60 -12.01 4.89
CA HIS A 345 18.56 -12.13 3.43
C HIS A 345 19.97 -12.31 2.82
N ASP A 346 21.00 -12.52 3.64
CA ASP A 346 22.40 -12.64 3.20
C ASP A 346 22.84 -11.52 2.24
N ALA A 347 22.25 -10.33 2.44
CA ALA A 347 22.49 -9.16 1.61
C ALA A 347 23.74 -8.35 2.03
N ILE A 348 24.51 -8.78 3.03
CA ILE A 348 25.69 -8.07 3.49
C ILE A 348 26.87 -9.03 3.56
N THR A 349 27.92 -8.68 2.82
CA THR A 349 29.19 -9.41 2.80
C THR A 349 30.28 -8.55 3.42
N MET A 350 31.14 -9.16 4.24
CA MET A 350 32.32 -8.46 4.75
C MET A 350 33.44 -8.55 3.72
N VAL A 351 33.92 -7.39 3.27
CA VAL A 351 34.94 -7.29 2.24
C VAL A 351 36.20 -6.69 2.85
N ARG A 352 37.35 -7.38 2.65
CA ARG A 352 38.65 -6.94 3.16
C ARG A 352 39.23 -5.85 2.28
N ASP A 353 39.59 -4.72 2.88
CA ASP A 353 40.25 -3.63 2.17
C ASP A 353 41.77 -3.84 2.07
N LYS A 354 42.42 -2.89 1.40
CA LYS A 354 43.91 -2.93 1.20
C LYS A 354 44.71 -2.83 2.49
N THR A 355 44.08 -2.42 3.59
CA THR A 355 44.74 -2.32 4.93
C THR A 355 44.49 -3.58 5.76
N GLY A 356 43.77 -4.56 5.24
CA GLY A 356 43.44 -5.81 5.91
C GLY A 356 42.21 -5.72 6.83
N PHE A 357 41.45 -4.61 6.78
CA PHE A 357 40.28 -4.40 7.59
C PHE A 357 39.01 -4.86 6.84
N ASP A 358 38.10 -5.53 7.53
CA ASP A 358 36.86 -6.04 6.93
C ASP A 358 35.73 -5.02 7.08
N PHE A 359 35.13 -4.61 5.94
CA PHE A 359 33.99 -3.69 5.87
C PHE A 359 32.74 -4.37 5.30
N PRO A 360 31.53 -3.99 5.74
CA PRO A 360 30.30 -4.50 5.16
C PRO A 360 30.02 -3.86 3.79
N GLU A 361 29.81 -4.69 2.78
CA GLU A 361 29.22 -4.29 1.49
C GLU A 361 27.82 -4.85 1.37
N VAL A 362 26.88 -4.02 0.92
CA VAL A 362 25.48 -4.37 0.79
C VAL A 362 25.17 -4.74 -0.65
N ASP A 363 24.72 -5.97 -0.86
CA ASP A 363 24.10 -6.40 -2.11
C ASP A 363 22.67 -5.84 -2.17
N LEU A 364 22.48 -4.80 -2.99
CA LEU A 364 21.21 -4.08 -3.09
C LEU A 364 20.12 -4.85 -3.83
N GLU A 365 20.48 -5.91 -4.58
CA GLU A 365 19.50 -6.80 -5.20
C GLU A 365 18.87 -7.75 -4.20
N LYS A 366 19.63 -8.14 -3.16
CA LYS A 366 19.15 -8.99 -2.05
C LYS A 366 18.57 -8.19 -0.88
N CYS A 367 18.96 -6.92 -0.77
CA CYS A 367 18.58 -6.07 0.36
C CYS A 367 17.09 -5.66 0.29
N VAL A 368 16.29 -6.10 1.23
CA VAL A 368 14.87 -5.72 1.36
C VAL A 368 14.66 -4.49 2.25
N HIS A 369 15.70 -3.76 2.56
CA HIS A 369 15.68 -2.49 3.33
C HIS A 369 15.01 -2.60 4.72
N CYS A 370 15.09 -3.76 5.38
CA CYS A 370 14.46 -3.99 6.70
C CYS A 370 15.13 -3.23 7.87
N GLY A 371 16.28 -2.58 7.65
CA GLY A 371 16.99 -1.81 8.67
C GLY A 371 17.62 -2.63 9.81
N ARG A 372 17.53 -3.96 9.81
CA ARG A 372 18.04 -4.81 10.91
C ARG A 372 19.54 -4.65 11.13
N CYS A 373 20.32 -4.53 10.05
CA CYS A 373 21.75 -4.31 10.11
C CYS A 373 22.14 -3.00 10.81
N THR A 374 21.36 -1.94 10.58
CA THR A 374 21.56 -0.63 11.24
C THR A 374 21.30 -0.73 12.75
N ARG A 375 20.29 -1.49 13.16
CA ARG A 375 19.95 -1.70 14.59
C ARG A 375 20.94 -2.61 15.31
N LEU A 376 21.52 -3.57 14.61
CA LEU A 376 22.53 -4.47 15.20
C LEU A 376 23.93 -3.85 15.24
N CYS A 377 24.14 -2.71 14.58
CA CYS A 377 25.44 -2.06 14.55
C CYS A 377 25.76 -1.36 15.89
N PRO A 378 26.74 -1.82 16.68
CA PRO A 378 27.03 -1.22 17.98
C PRO A 378 27.47 0.24 17.85
N VAL A 379 28.14 0.60 16.75
CA VAL A 379 28.59 1.96 16.49
C VAL A 379 27.45 2.95 16.24
N LEU A 380 26.35 2.48 15.66
CA LEU A 380 25.16 3.31 15.40
C LEU A 380 24.23 3.39 16.63
N GLN A 381 24.39 2.48 17.59
CA GLN A 381 23.64 2.45 18.85
C GLN A 381 24.33 3.26 19.97
N GLU A 382 25.57 3.70 19.79
CA GLU A 382 26.21 4.61 20.72
C GLU A 382 25.43 5.93 20.78
N ARG A 383 24.57 6.06 21.78
CA ARG A 383 24.00 7.34 22.20
C ARG A 383 25.19 8.22 22.59
N GLY A 384 25.30 9.40 21.99
CA GLY A 384 26.27 10.40 22.44
C GLY A 384 26.18 10.58 23.97
N PRO A 385 27.24 11.02 24.66
CA PRO A 385 27.24 11.17 26.09
C PRO A 385 26.06 12.03 26.52
N ALA A 386 25.28 11.51 27.46
CA ALA A 386 24.21 12.27 28.08
C ALA A 386 24.80 13.59 28.55
N ALA A 387 24.27 14.70 28.05
CA ALA A 387 24.61 16.02 28.56
C ALA A 387 24.18 16.05 30.02
N HIS A 388 25.15 16.13 30.93
CA HIS A 388 24.98 16.36 32.34
C HIS A 388 24.47 17.77 32.60
#